data_193d246eab4949993f04fd05df5328ee
#
_entry.id   193d246eab4949993f04fd05df5328ee
#
_cell.length_a   1.000
_cell.length_b   1.000
_cell.length_c   1.000
_cell.angle_alpha   90.00
_cell.angle_beta   90.00
_cell.angle_gamma   90.00
#
_symmetry.space_group_name_H-M   'P 1'
#
loop_
_entity.id
_entity.type
_entity.pdbx_description
1 polymer ?
#
loop_
_entity_poly.entity_id
_entity_poly.type
_entity_poly.pdbx_seq_one_letter_code
_entity_poly.pdbx_strand_id
1 'polypeptide(L)'
;MAQFDRNVCILEKHSTIGGLNSFYRRNGRNFDVGLHALTNYVPKGTKAGPLARIVRHLRMSWDEFGLTQQNGSSIAFPGVSLNFTNDFGVLEAEIAEKFPSQIDGFRRMVDGLVGYDQLGLGTAGGSAREYVSSHISDPALVDMIFCPLLYYG
;
A
#
# COMPACT_ATOMS: atom_id res chain seq x y z
N MET A 1 -6.55 -3.51 -25.41
CA MET A 1 -7.32 -3.76 -26.66
C MET A 1 -7.58 -2.44 -27.40
N ALA A 2 -8.22 -1.43 -26.81
CA ALA A 2 -8.45 -0.14 -27.46
C ALA A 2 -7.17 0.54 -27.98
N GLN A 3 -6.03 0.39 -27.30
CA GLN A 3 -4.72 0.89 -27.74
C GLN A 3 -4.20 0.29 -29.06
N PHE A 4 -4.83 -0.79 -29.53
CA PHE A 4 -4.51 -1.49 -30.78
C PHE A 4 -5.63 -1.31 -31.82
N ASP A 5 -6.30 -0.18 -31.78
CA ASP A 5 -7.39 0.20 -32.70
C ASP A 5 -8.52 -0.84 -32.77
N ARG A 6 -8.78 -1.52 -31.68
CA ARG A 6 -9.90 -2.46 -31.57
C ARG A 6 -11.09 -1.77 -30.91
N ASN A 7 -12.27 -1.97 -31.48
CA ASN A 7 -13.50 -1.57 -30.84
C ASN A 7 -13.68 -2.37 -29.56
N VAL A 8 -13.83 -1.68 -28.43
CA VAL A 8 -13.99 -2.28 -27.10
C VAL A 8 -15.27 -1.76 -26.49
N CYS A 9 -16.12 -2.68 -26.00
CA CYS A 9 -17.28 -2.36 -25.20
C CYS A 9 -17.04 -2.86 -23.78
N ILE A 10 -17.23 -1.98 -22.79
CA ILE A 10 -17.15 -2.33 -21.37
C ILE A 10 -18.57 -2.30 -20.82
N LEU A 11 -19.01 -3.43 -20.27
CA LEU A 11 -20.31 -3.55 -19.61
C LEU A 11 -20.10 -3.41 -18.11
N GLU A 12 -20.71 -2.37 -17.54
CA GLU A 12 -20.68 -2.07 -16.10
C GLU A 12 -22.11 -2.22 -15.54
N LYS A 13 -22.24 -3.03 -14.49
CA LYS A 13 -23.53 -3.25 -13.81
C LYS A 13 -23.89 -2.12 -12.85
N HIS A 14 -22.86 -1.48 -12.27
CA HIS A 14 -23.07 -0.40 -11.31
C HIS A 14 -23.47 0.90 -12.02
N SER A 15 -24.23 1.75 -11.34
CA SER A 15 -24.65 3.06 -11.88
C SER A 15 -23.50 4.03 -12.15
N THR A 16 -22.35 3.80 -11.51
CA THR A 16 -21.11 4.57 -11.67
C THR A 16 -20.02 3.64 -12.20
N ILE A 17 -19.32 4.07 -13.25
CA ILE A 17 -18.19 3.34 -13.81
C ILE A 17 -17.10 3.17 -12.74
N GLY A 18 -16.55 1.96 -12.63
CA GLY A 18 -15.42 1.66 -11.73
C GLY A 18 -15.75 0.71 -10.59
N GLY A 19 -17.04 0.38 -10.37
CA GLY A 19 -17.44 -0.59 -9.34
C GLY A 19 -16.93 -0.21 -7.95
N LEU A 20 -16.07 -1.05 -7.34
CA LEU A 20 -15.46 -0.77 -6.04
C LEU A 20 -14.46 0.39 -6.05
N ASN A 21 -13.99 0.82 -7.22
CA ASN A 21 -13.14 2.00 -7.36
C ASN A 21 -13.95 3.26 -7.72
N SER A 22 -15.19 3.32 -7.27
CA SER A 22 -16.07 4.47 -7.44
C SER A 22 -16.23 5.25 -6.14
N PHE A 23 -17.15 6.19 -6.15
CA PHE A 23 -17.49 6.98 -4.98
C PHE A 23 -19.01 7.03 -4.78
N TYR A 24 -19.45 7.32 -3.56
CA TYR A 24 -20.83 7.67 -3.27
C TYR A 24 -20.92 9.09 -2.69
N ARG A 25 -22.10 9.69 -2.79
CA ARG A 25 -22.34 11.04 -2.29
C ARG A 25 -23.32 11.02 -1.12
N ARG A 26 -22.92 11.69 -0.03
CA ARG A 26 -23.78 11.87 1.15
C ARG A 26 -23.60 13.28 1.72
N ASN A 27 -24.73 13.97 1.98
CA ASN A 27 -24.75 15.33 2.53
C ASN A 27 -23.84 16.31 1.77
N GLY A 28 -23.82 16.25 0.43
CA GLY A 28 -23.00 17.13 -0.41
C GLY A 28 -21.51 16.76 -0.48
N ARG A 29 -21.04 15.72 0.21
CA ARG A 29 -19.65 15.26 0.20
C ARG A 29 -19.51 13.97 -0.59
N ASN A 30 -18.41 13.83 -1.31
CA ASN A 30 -18.03 12.58 -1.97
C ASN A 30 -17.23 11.73 -0.99
N PHE A 31 -17.51 10.43 -0.97
CA PHE A 31 -16.81 9.43 -0.19
C PHE A 31 -16.37 8.32 -1.15
N ASP A 32 -15.12 8.01 -1.10
CA ASP A 32 -14.58 6.92 -1.92
C ASP A 32 -15.00 5.56 -1.36
N VAL A 33 -15.23 4.59 -2.23
CA VAL A 33 -15.71 3.26 -1.86
C VAL A 33 -14.54 2.31 -1.62
N GLY A 34 -13.47 2.46 -2.36
CA GLY A 34 -12.31 1.57 -2.28
C GLY A 34 -11.13 2.20 -1.55
N LEU A 35 -10.05 1.43 -1.46
CA LEU A 35 -8.77 1.94 -1.00
C LEU A 35 -8.15 2.80 -2.08
N HIS A 36 -7.82 4.03 -1.74
CA HIS A 36 -7.22 5.00 -2.66
C HIS A 36 -5.72 5.24 -2.41
N ALA A 37 -5.10 4.40 -1.58
CA ALA A 37 -3.66 4.38 -1.43
C ALA A 37 -3.03 3.56 -2.56
N LEU A 38 -2.05 4.14 -3.24
CA LEU A 38 -1.31 3.48 -4.30
C LEU A 38 0.06 3.05 -3.78
N THR A 39 0.34 1.76 -3.89
CA THR A 39 1.67 1.20 -3.64
C THR A 39 2.58 1.37 -4.85
N ASN A 40 3.88 1.15 -4.67
CA ASN A 40 4.88 1.25 -5.75
C ASN A 40 4.95 2.65 -6.41
N TYR A 41 4.65 3.68 -5.66
CA TYR A 41 4.83 5.05 -6.11
C TYR A 41 6.28 5.31 -6.52
N VAL A 42 6.43 6.02 -7.62
CA VAL A 42 7.73 6.58 -8.06
C VAL A 42 7.53 8.04 -8.44
N PRO A 43 8.52 8.91 -8.21
CA PRO A 43 8.44 10.33 -8.58
C PRO A 43 8.18 10.55 -10.07
N LYS A 44 7.52 11.66 -10.40
CA LYS A 44 7.33 12.11 -11.79
C LYS A 44 8.68 12.15 -12.52
N GLY A 45 8.71 11.59 -13.74
CA GLY A 45 9.91 11.50 -14.55
C GLY A 45 10.72 10.22 -14.36
N THR A 46 10.42 9.40 -13.35
CA THR A 46 11.03 8.07 -13.19
C THR A 46 10.58 7.15 -14.33
N LYS A 47 11.55 6.50 -14.99
CA LYS A 47 11.29 5.58 -16.11
C LYS A 47 11.18 4.11 -15.68
N ALA A 48 11.68 3.79 -14.49
CA ALA A 48 11.70 2.44 -13.91
C ALA A 48 10.54 2.24 -12.92
N GLY A 49 10.25 0.98 -12.59
CA GLY A 49 9.21 0.60 -11.65
C GLY A 49 7.86 0.24 -12.30
N PRO A 50 7.03 -0.54 -11.59
CA PRO A 50 5.75 -1.03 -12.11
C PRO A 50 4.81 0.10 -12.51
N LEU A 51 4.62 1.10 -11.65
CA LEU A 51 3.72 2.21 -11.90
C LEU A 51 4.14 3.04 -13.12
N ALA A 52 5.43 3.39 -13.23
CA ALA A 52 5.93 4.12 -14.38
C ALA A 52 5.72 3.37 -15.70
N ARG A 53 5.81 2.02 -15.66
CA ARG A 53 5.53 1.17 -16.82
C ARG A 53 4.05 1.19 -17.19
N ILE A 54 3.16 1.11 -16.21
CA ILE A 54 1.69 1.13 -16.41
C ILE A 54 1.28 2.47 -17.01
N VAL A 55 1.66 3.59 -16.40
CA VAL A 55 1.30 4.94 -16.88
C VAL A 55 1.78 5.14 -18.32
N ARG A 56 3.02 4.75 -18.64
CA ARG A 56 3.54 4.81 -20.01
C ARG A 56 2.79 3.87 -20.96
N HIS A 57 2.45 2.66 -20.53
CA HIS A 57 1.70 1.71 -21.35
C HIS A 57 0.30 2.22 -21.66
N LEU A 58 -0.34 2.88 -20.70
CA LEU A 58 -1.63 3.53 -20.88
C LEU A 58 -1.54 4.84 -21.68
N ARG A 59 -0.33 5.30 -22.01
CA ARG A 59 -0.08 6.60 -22.68
C ARG A 59 -0.64 7.79 -21.91
N MET A 60 -0.68 7.66 -20.59
CA MET A 60 -1.11 8.72 -19.68
C MET A 60 0.08 9.57 -19.22
N SER A 61 -0.16 10.84 -18.99
CA SER A 61 0.77 11.67 -18.24
C SER A 61 0.58 11.47 -16.73
N TRP A 62 1.60 11.81 -15.93
CA TRP A 62 1.49 11.79 -14.48
C TRP A 62 0.41 12.75 -13.96
N ASP A 63 0.22 13.87 -14.64
CA ASP A 63 -0.77 14.87 -14.25
C ASP A 63 -2.20 14.37 -14.49
N GLU A 64 -2.43 13.62 -15.59
CA GLU A 64 -3.71 12.94 -15.84
C GLU A 64 -3.99 11.82 -14.85
N PHE A 65 -2.94 11.17 -14.32
CA PHE A 65 -3.09 10.13 -13.31
C PHE A 65 -3.51 10.70 -11.94
N GLY A 66 -3.21 11.97 -11.67
CA GLY A 66 -3.77 12.73 -10.55
C GLY A 66 -3.34 12.25 -9.17
N LEU A 67 -2.13 11.68 -9.03
CA LEU A 67 -1.62 11.26 -7.73
C LEU A 67 -1.30 12.44 -6.83
N THR A 68 -1.74 12.34 -5.58
CA THR A 68 -1.40 13.29 -4.52
C THR A 68 -0.67 12.55 -3.41
N GLN A 69 0.39 13.16 -2.89
CA GLN A 69 1.10 12.63 -1.74
C GLN A 69 0.18 12.64 -0.51
N GLN A 70 0.15 11.53 0.24
CA GLN A 70 -0.57 11.51 1.52
C GLN A 70 0.13 12.37 2.56
N ASN A 71 -0.65 13.04 3.41
CA ASN A 71 -0.11 13.81 4.52
C ASN A 71 0.38 12.91 5.66
N GLY A 72 -0.27 11.78 5.87
CA GLY A 72 0.05 10.78 6.87
C GLY A 72 -1.12 9.84 7.14
N SER A 73 -0.79 8.74 7.78
CA SER A 73 -1.76 7.74 8.26
C SER A 73 -1.39 7.34 9.69
N SER A 74 -2.34 6.83 10.43
CA SER A 74 -2.13 6.34 11.78
C SER A 74 -2.83 5.01 12.00
N ILE A 75 -2.15 4.10 12.68
CA ILE A 75 -2.71 2.86 13.20
C ILE A 75 -2.89 3.04 14.70
N ALA A 76 -4.13 3.06 15.17
CA ALA A 76 -4.46 3.28 16.58
C ALA A 76 -4.96 2.00 17.25
N PHE A 77 -4.30 1.62 18.32
CA PHE A 77 -4.67 0.54 19.22
C PHE A 77 -4.89 1.10 20.62
N PRO A 78 -5.56 0.38 21.54
CA PRO A 78 -5.72 0.85 22.90
C PRO A 78 -4.36 1.17 23.55
N GLY A 79 -4.17 2.43 23.93
CA GLY A 79 -2.96 2.90 24.60
C GLY A 79 -1.74 3.20 23.71
N VAL A 80 -1.76 2.89 22.42
CA VAL A 80 -0.65 3.14 21.51
C VAL A 80 -1.12 3.44 20.10
N SER A 81 -0.42 4.35 19.41
CA SER A 81 -0.64 4.60 17.99
C SER A 81 0.69 4.70 17.26
N LEU A 82 0.73 4.27 16.01
CA LEU A 82 1.87 4.42 15.11
C LEU A 82 1.47 5.33 13.95
N ASN A 83 2.24 6.39 13.73
CA ASN A 83 2.08 7.27 12.59
C ASN A 83 3.05 6.87 11.49
N PHE A 84 2.63 7.00 10.26
CA PHE A 84 3.48 6.76 9.10
C PHE A 84 3.08 7.66 7.93
N THR A 85 4.06 7.92 7.09
CA THR A 85 3.92 8.74 5.88
C THR A 85 4.60 8.02 4.72
N ASN A 86 4.82 8.73 3.61
CA ASN A 86 5.67 8.23 2.53
C ASN A 86 7.17 8.21 2.91
N ASP A 87 7.54 8.85 4.01
CA ASP A 87 8.88 8.74 4.60
C ASP A 87 8.89 7.59 5.60
N PHE A 88 9.58 6.51 5.25
CA PHE A 88 9.73 5.32 6.09
C PHE A 88 10.39 5.64 7.44
N GLY A 89 11.28 6.65 7.48
CA GLY A 89 11.94 7.07 8.71
C GLY A 89 10.97 7.51 9.81
N VAL A 90 9.79 8.02 9.44
CA VAL A 90 8.73 8.37 10.40
C VAL A 90 8.23 7.12 11.14
N LEU A 91 7.91 6.05 10.42
CA LEU A 91 7.46 4.81 11.03
C LEU A 91 8.55 4.17 11.90
N GLU A 92 9.78 4.18 11.42
CA GLU A 92 10.93 3.64 12.17
C GLU A 92 11.14 4.41 13.49
N ALA A 93 11.07 5.73 13.47
CA ALA A 93 11.18 6.58 14.67
C ALA A 93 10.02 6.31 15.65
N GLU A 94 8.79 6.19 15.17
CA GLU A 94 7.61 5.85 15.98
C GLU A 94 7.76 4.49 16.68
N ILE A 95 8.29 3.49 15.97
CA ILE A 95 8.56 2.16 16.56
C ILE A 95 9.71 2.23 17.58
N ALA A 96 10.77 2.97 17.28
CA ALA A 96 11.89 3.15 18.22
C ALA A 96 11.46 3.84 19.52
N GLU A 97 10.54 4.79 19.44
CA GLU A 97 9.99 5.51 20.59
C GLU A 97 9.04 4.63 21.42
N LYS A 98 8.08 3.98 20.76
CA LYS A 98 6.96 3.29 21.43
C LYS A 98 7.23 1.82 21.74
N PHE A 99 8.12 1.20 20.99
CA PHE A 99 8.54 -0.20 21.14
C PHE A 99 10.08 -0.32 21.12
N PRO A 100 10.80 0.34 22.02
CA PRO A 100 12.28 0.43 21.95
C PRO A 100 12.99 -0.91 21.98
N SER A 101 12.40 -1.94 22.60
CA SER A 101 12.96 -3.29 22.61
C SER A 101 12.77 -4.05 21.28
N GLN A 102 11.94 -3.54 20.36
CA GLN A 102 11.59 -4.21 19.11
C GLN A 102 12.27 -3.61 17.87
N ILE A 103 12.88 -2.43 17.99
CA ILE A 103 13.37 -1.67 16.83
C ILE A 103 14.43 -2.45 16.03
N ASP A 104 15.34 -3.15 16.68
CA ASP A 104 16.37 -3.92 15.97
C ASP A 104 15.78 -5.15 15.28
N GLY A 105 14.74 -5.76 15.86
CA GLY A 105 13.96 -6.81 15.23
C GLY A 105 13.23 -6.30 14.00
N PHE A 106 12.59 -5.14 14.11
CA PHE A 106 11.90 -4.49 13.01
C PHE A 106 12.83 -4.17 11.84
N ARG A 107 14.02 -3.61 12.12
CA ARG A 107 15.03 -3.33 11.08
C ARG A 107 15.47 -4.59 10.35
N ARG A 108 15.80 -5.66 11.08
CA ARG A 108 16.17 -6.95 10.47
C ARG A 108 15.04 -7.55 9.62
N MET A 109 13.79 -7.42 10.07
CA MET A 109 12.62 -7.85 9.32
C MET A 109 12.51 -7.11 7.98
N VAL A 110 12.64 -5.77 8.01
CA VAL A 110 12.58 -4.93 6.80
C VAL A 110 13.73 -5.25 5.83
N ASP A 111 14.96 -5.39 6.34
CA ASP A 111 16.12 -5.75 5.52
C ASP A 111 15.92 -7.10 4.80
N GLY A 112 15.31 -8.06 5.48
CA GLY A 112 14.97 -9.35 4.89
C GLY A 112 13.91 -9.25 3.79
N LEU A 113 12.96 -8.30 3.90
CA LEU A 113 11.93 -8.09 2.87
C LEU A 113 12.48 -7.45 1.59
N VAL A 114 13.52 -6.62 1.68
CA VAL A 114 14.14 -5.96 0.51
C VAL A 114 14.71 -6.99 -0.48
N GLY A 115 15.20 -8.10 0.00
CA GLY A 115 15.74 -9.19 -0.83
C GLY A 115 14.71 -10.25 -1.24
N TYR A 116 13.46 -10.14 -0.83
CA TYR A 116 12.45 -11.16 -1.07
C TYR A 116 11.94 -11.14 -2.51
N ASP A 117 12.14 -12.25 -3.23
CA ASP A 117 11.62 -12.43 -4.58
C ASP A 117 10.14 -12.87 -4.52
N GLN A 118 9.25 -11.90 -4.68
CA GLN A 118 7.79 -12.13 -4.65
C GLN A 118 7.28 -12.99 -5.82
N LEU A 119 8.04 -13.12 -6.89
CA LEU A 119 7.65 -13.82 -8.11
C LEU A 119 8.45 -15.11 -8.32
N GLY A 120 9.32 -15.45 -7.41
CA GLY A 120 10.14 -16.67 -7.47
C GLY A 120 9.27 -17.93 -7.37
N LEU A 121 9.31 -18.77 -8.41
CA LEU A 121 8.58 -20.05 -8.49
C LEU A 121 9.03 -21.11 -7.47
N GLY A 122 9.87 -20.78 -6.53
CA GLY A 122 10.43 -21.69 -5.53
C GLY A 122 10.38 -21.17 -4.10
N THR A 123 9.76 -20.05 -3.84
CA THR A 123 9.61 -19.54 -2.47
C THR A 123 8.67 -20.45 -1.70
N ALA A 124 9.22 -21.17 -0.73
CA ALA A 124 8.42 -21.98 0.20
C ALA A 124 7.40 -21.05 0.87
N GLY A 125 6.13 -21.38 0.68
CA GLY A 125 5.03 -20.64 1.28
C GLY A 125 5.11 -20.76 2.80
N GLY A 126 5.55 -19.68 3.46
CA GLY A 126 5.49 -19.52 4.91
C GLY A 126 4.38 -18.54 5.26
N SER A 127 3.93 -18.57 6.50
CA SER A 127 3.01 -17.57 7.01
C SER A 127 3.75 -16.24 7.19
N ALA A 128 3.22 -15.14 6.63
CA ALA A 128 3.75 -13.79 6.87
C ALA A 128 3.77 -13.47 8.37
N ARG A 129 2.78 -13.95 9.12
CA ARG A 129 2.74 -13.77 10.59
C ARG A 129 3.88 -14.49 11.28
N GLU A 130 4.23 -15.72 10.86
CA GLU A 130 5.40 -16.44 11.41
C GLU A 130 6.69 -15.69 11.11
N TYR A 131 6.85 -15.17 9.89
CA TYR A 131 8.01 -14.36 9.54
C TYR A 131 8.11 -13.10 10.41
N VAL A 132 7.06 -12.32 10.55
CA VAL A 132 7.04 -11.12 11.39
C VAL A 132 7.32 -11.49 12.85
N SER A 133 6.66 -12.52 13.39
CA SER A 133 6.81 -12.96 14.78
C SER A 133 8.19 -13.56 15.09
N SER A 134 8.94 -14.00 14.09
CA SER A 134 10.33 -14.44 14.28
C SER A 134 11.30 -13.27 14.53
N HIS A 135 10.91 -12.05 14.21
CA HIS A 135 11.71 -10.83 14.38
C HIS A 135 11.17 -9.92 15.49
N ILE A 136 9.87 -9.93 15.72
CA ILE A 136 9.14 -9.05 16.63
C ILE A 136 8.39 -9.91 17.64
N SER A 137 8.68 -9.72 18.91
CA SER A 137 8.08 -10.50 20.00
C SER A 137 6.89 -9.82 20.66
N ASP A 138 6.73 -8.52 20.48
CA ASP A 138 5.58 -7.77 21.02
C ASP A 138 4.31 -8.01 20.20
N PRO A 139 3.27 -8.65 20.77
CA PRO A 139 2.08 -9.02 20.02
C PRO A 139 1.28 -7.80 19.54
N ALA A 140 1.28 -6.68 20.27
CA ALA A 140 0.58 -5.48 19.85
C ALA A 140 1.27 -4.89 18.59
N LEU A 141 2.58 -4.83 18.56
CA LEU A 141 3.32 -4.38 17.37
C LEU A 141 3.10 -5.31 16.18
N VAL A 142 3.10 -6.63 16.39
CA VAL A 142 2.76 -7.60 15.34
C VAL A 142 1.38 -7.30 14.75
N ASP A 143 0.38 -7.15 15.59
CA ASP A 143 -0.99 -6.88 15.14
C ASP A 143 -1.12 -5.51 14.46
N MET A 144 -0.40 -4.49 14.93
CA MET A 144 -0.34 -3.19 14.28
C MET A 144 0.28 -3.25 12.88
N ILE A 145 1.33 -4.06 12.67
CA ILE A 145 1.94 -4.29 11.36
C ILE A 145 0.94 -4.94 10.39
N PHE A 146 0.10 -5.85 10.89
CA PHE A 146 -0.92 -6.52 10.07
C PHE A 146 -2.20 -5.71 9.89
N CYS A 147 -2.43 -4.66 10.67
CA CYS A 147 -3.65 -3.85 10.58
C CYS A 147 -3.93 -3.32 9.17
N PRO A 148 -2.96 -2.77 8.41
CA PRO A 148 -3.21 -2.29 7.05
C PRO A 148 -3.69 -3.37 6.08
N LEU A 149 -3.38 -4.65 6.31
CA LEU A 149 -3.83 -5.75 5.46
C LEU A 149 -5.34 -5.95 5.50
N LEU A 150 -6.02 -5.49 6.55
CA LEU A 150 -7.48 -5.54 6.65
C LEU A 150 -8.17 -4.71 5.56
N TYR A 151 -7.48 -3.75 4.95
CA TYR A 151 -7.99 -2.93 3.84
C TYR A 151 -7.86 -3.64 2.49
N TYR A 152 -7.03 -4.66 2.39
CA TYR A 152 -6.76 -5.37 1.13
C TYR A 152 -7.50 -6.72 1.03
N GLY A 153 -8.16 -7.14 2.08
CA GLY A 153 -8.96 -8.37 2.12
C GLY A 153 -8.17 -9.60 2.50
#